data_7d0a4c33ea87c2430ee8e85c35543b2b
#
_entry.id   7d0a4c33ea87c2430ee8e85c35543b2b
#
_cell.length_a   1.000
_cell.length_b   1.000
_cell.length_c   1.000
_cell.angle_alpha   90.00
_cell.angle_beta   90.00
_cell.angle_gamma   90.00
#
_symmetry.space_group_name_H-M   'P 1'
#
loop_
_entity.id
_entity.type
_entity.pdbx_description
1 polymer ?
#
loop_
_entity_poly.entity_id
_entity_poly.type
_entity_poly.pdbx_seq_one_letter_code
_entity_poly.pdbx_strand_id
1 'polypeptide(L)'
;MTKDKMKFWMGLSTLVGSFIVYFMTMAPTLSFWDCGEFIATSYIMGVPHPPGSPIYLLLGRIFTLMPLNPDIGWRVNLLSPIASAGAVLLLYLIIIQFVNLFTQEKENKDKRSSFMLYMAAFIGSMTFAFTSSHWFNAVEAEVYAMSTFFTAIVVWLVLKWDEADEHSMHGEKYLLLIAYMIGLALGVHMLNLLALPFIALIIYFRYKDFKILPLILLALGTGLYYLIIQYGIIKGAPRIAFFSGINPAAVSFPMAIIFILLVLTALYFIGQSLLKKSSVSWKWTQIALIGLALITIGYSSYETIFIRSLKNPNIDENNPESIRQAVAYLEREQYGAITSDRTARWRESPNRNQYSGPMDFFWKYQIQKMYVRYFNWQFIGRTEDHLDPTKLWGIPFIIGWLGMFYHFLKDRNRALSVLALFFMTGIAIV
;
A
#
# COMPACT_ATOMS: atom_id res chain seq x y z
N MET A 1 -11.98 -34.61 -2.89
CA MET A 1 -11.97 -33.30 -2.23
C MET A 1 -12.90 -32.37 -3.01
N THR A 2 -13.73 -31.55 -2.34
CA THR A 2 -14.57 -30.54 -3.00
C THR A 2 -13.71 -29.37 -3.50
N LYS A 3 -14.22 -28.55 -4.45
CA LYS A 3 -13.52 -27.36 -4.96
C LYS A 3 -13.13 -26.40 -3.82
N ASP A 4 -14.06 -26.15 -2.90
CA ASP A 4 -13.81 -25.25 -1.75
C ASP A 4 -12.72 -25.78 -0.82
N LYS A 5 -12.70 -27.09 -0.56
CA LYS A 5 -11.63 -27.72 0.22
C LYS A 5 -10.26 -27.60 -0.49
N MET A 6 -10.22 -27.74 -1.82
CA MET A 6 -8.98 -27.55 -2.59
C MET A 6 -8.49 -26.11 -2.49
N LYS A 7 -9.38 -25.14 -2.73
CA LYS A 7 -9.06 -23.72 -2.59
C LYS A 7 -8.53 -23.38 -1.20
N PHE A 8 -9.20 -23.89 -0.16
CA PHE A 8 -8.82 -23.65 1.23
C PHE A 8 -7.45 -24.24 1.54
N TRP A 9 -7.20 -25.52 1.23
CA TRP A 9 -5.94 -26.16 1.58
C TRP A 9 -4.74 -25.59 0.82
N MET A 10 -4.91 -25.24 -0.46
CA MET A 10 -3.84 -24.58 -1.22
C MET A 10 -3.57 -23.16 -0.69
N GLY A 11 -4.61 -22.39 -0.35
CA GLY A 11 -4.45 -21.10 0.30
C GLY A 11 -3.75 -21.20 1.66
N LEU A 12 -4.16 -22.19 2.47
CA LEU A 12 -3.50 -22.46 3.75
C LEU A 12 -2.03 -22.87 3.56
N SER A 13 -1.74 -23.71 2.56
CA SER A 13 -0.36 -24.09 2.23
C SER A 13 0.47 -22.88 1.77
N THR A 14 -0.14 -21.95 1.05
CA THR A 14 0.51 -20.68 0.66
C THR A 14 0.86 -19.85 1.89
N LEU A 15 -0.09 -19.66 2.80
CA LEU A 15 0.11 -18.90 4.03
C LEU A 15 1.17 -19.55 4.93
N VAL A 16 0.98 -20.84 5.26
CA VAL A 16 1.83 -21.54 6.21
C VAL A 16 3.21 -21.77 5.63
N GLY A 17 3.32 -22.16 4.37
CA GLY A 17 4.60 -22.39 3.69
C GLY A 17 5.47 -21.14 3.62
N SER A 18 4.90 -20.01 3.20
CA SER A 18 5.63 -18.73 3.20
C SER A 18 5.97 -18.27 4.62
N PHE A 19 5.03 -18.38 5.57
CA PHE A 19 5.28 -18.03 6.98
C PHE A 19 6.42 -18.84 7.59
N ILE A 20 6.44 -20.15 7.41
CA ILE A 20 7.51 -21.01 7.97
C ILE A 20 8.88 -20.56 7.45
N VAL A 21 9.01 -20.32 6.15
CA VAL A 21 10.29 -19.88 5.56
C VAL A 21 10.71 -18.52 6.10
N TYR A 22 9.82 -17.54 6.14
CA TYR A 22 10.13 -16.22 6.70
C TYR A 22 10.48 -16.28 8.17
N PHE A 23 9.73 -17.06 8.94
CA PHE A 23 9.98 -17.27 10.37
C PHE A 23 11.35 -17.91 10.64
N MET A 24 11.72 -18.92 9.86
CA MET A 24 13.02 -19.62 10.00
C MET A 24 14.21 -18.75 9.57
N THR A 25 13.98 -17.77 8.70
CA THR A 25 15.02 -16.86 8.18
C THR A 25 14.93 -15.45 8.76
N MET A 26 14.01 -15.23 9.70
CA MET A 26 13.82 -13.95 10.38
C MET A 26 15.05 -13.55 11.18
N ALA A 27 15.39 -12.26 11.14
CA ALA A 27 16.47 -11.71 11.94
C ALA A 27 16.28 -12.05 13.44
N PRO A 28 17.29 -12.64 14.11
CA PRO A 28 17.16 -13.08 15.50
C PRO A 28 17.07 -11.92 16.50
N THR A 29 17.51 -10.73 16.11
CA THR A 29 17.48 -9.48 16.87
C THR A 29 17.53 -8.29 15.92
N LEU A 30 18.42 -7.31 16.15
CA LEU A 30 18.61 -6.15 15.26
C LEU A 30 19.07 -6.60 13.87
N SER A 31 18.57 -5.93 12.85
CA SER A 31 19.02 -6.01 11.47
C SER A 31 19.58 -4.66 11.01
N PHE A 32 19.73 -4.46 9.69
CA PHE A 32 20.25 -3.25 9.09
C PHE A 32 19.18 -2.16 8.94
N TRP A 33 19.58 -0.99 8.51
CA TRP A 33 18.74 0.16 8.18
C TRP A 33 17.93 0.66 9.39
N ASP A 34 16.65 0.94 9.20
CA ASP A 34 15.77 1.55 10.21
C ASP A 34 15.21 0.53 11.21
N CYS A 35 15.56 -0.78 11.08
CA CYS A 35 15.03 -1.85 11.93
C CYS A 35 15.28 -1.59 13.42
N GLY A 36 16.50 -1.17 13.76
CA GLY A 36 16.87 -0.86 15.15
C GLY A 36 16.01 0.26 15.75
N GLU A 37 15.76 1.29 14.97
CA GLU A 37 14.89 2.40 15.35
C GLU A 37 13.45 1.94 15.55
N PHE A 38 12.88 1.19 14.61
CA PHE A 38 11.51 0.68 14.72
C PHE A 38 11.34 -0.29 15.91
N ILE A 39 12.34 -1.12 16.21
CA ILE A 39 12.33 -2.00 17.38
C ILE A 39 12.35 -1.17 18.66
N ALA A 40 13.28 -0.23 18.78
CA ALA A 40 13.43 0.60 19.98
C ALA A 40 12.20 1.49 20.19
N THR A 41 11.74 2.19 19.15
CA THR A 41 10.56 3.06 19.24
C THR A 41 9.27 2.30 19.49
N SER A 42 9.12 1.07 18.97
CA SER A 42 7.99 0.20 19.34
C SER A 42 8.05 -0.19 20.83
N TYR A 43 9.23 -0.50 21.35
CA TYR A 43 9.39 -0.93 22.74
C TYR A 43 9.11 0.19 23.74
N ILE A 44 9.68 1.37 23.56
CA ILE A 44 9.50 2.50 24.47
C ILE A 44 8.30 3.39 24.12
N MET A 45 7.59 3.11 23.02
CA MET A 45 6.61 4.02 22.42
C MET A 45 7.24 5.39 22.16
N GLY A 46 8.41 5.38 21.48
CA GLY A 46 9.13 6.58 21.05
C GLY A 46 8.56 7.19 19.77
N VAL A 47 9.20 8.25 19.31
CA VAL A 47 8.88 8.94 18.05
C VAL A 47 10.02 8.68 17.07
N PRO A 48 9.82 7.86 16.03
CA PRO A 48 10.86 7.58 15.03
C PRO A 48 10.97 8.72 14.02
N HIS A 49 11.86 8.55 13.04
CA HIS A 49 12.04 9.50 11.95
C HIS A 49 10.72 9.81 11.19
N PRO A 50 10.56 11.02 10.63
CA PRO A 50 9.37 11.43 9.89
C PRO A 50 9.03 10.51 8.69
N PRO A 51 7.76 10.18 8.48
CA PRO A 51 6.58 10.71 9.15
C PRO A 51 6.07 9.89 10.34
N GLY A 52 6.80 8.89 10.88
CA GLY A 52 6.54 8.29 12.17
C GLY A 52 5.81 6.95 12.22
N SER A 53 5.17 6.49 11.17
CA SER A 53 4.52 5.17 11.03
C SER A 53 3.72 4.66 12.26
N PRO A 54 2.73 5.43 12.79
CA PRO A 54 2.09 5.16 14.09
C PRO A 54 1.39 3.80 14.18
N ILE A 55 0.77 3.31 13.12
CA ILE A 55 0.12 1.99 13.12
C ILE A 55 1.14 0.87 13.27
N TYR A 56 2.31 1.01 12.61
CA TYR A 56 3.40 0.06 12.77
C TYR A 56 3.89 0.01 14.22
N LEU A 57 4.11 1.18 14.84
CA LEU A 57 4.57 1.30 16.22
C LEU A 57 3.58 0.70 17.22
N LEU A 58 2.28 0.96 17.05
CA LEU A 58 1.25 0.40 17.92
C LEU A 58 1.22 -1.13 17.84
N LEU A 59 1.31 -1.70 16.66
CA LEU A 59 1.39 -3.15 16.48
C LEU A 59 2.73 -3.70 17.02
N GLY A 60 3.84 -3.05 16.74
CA GLY A 60 5.15 -3.38 17.30
C GLY A 60 5.11 -3.38 18.83
N ARG A 61 4.48 -2.38 19.45
CA ARG A 61 4.28 -2.34 20.90
C ARG A 61 3.52 -3.55 21.43
N ILE A 62 2.44 -3.96 20.77
CA ILE A 62 1.70 -5.18 21.14
C ILE A 62 2.64 -6.38 21.14
N PHE A 63 3.46 -6.55 20.09
CA PHE A 63 4.41 -7.66 20.01
C PHE A 63 5.50 -7.59 21.09
N THR A 64 5.96 -6.41 21.48
CA THR A 64 6.92 -6.27 22.58
C THR A 64 6.35 -6.72 23.94
N LEU A 65 5.03 -6.67 24.11
CA LEU A 65 4.33 -7.09 25.35
C LEU A 65 4.06 -8.59 25.39
N MET A 66 4.13 -9.29 24.25
CA MET A 66 3.89 -10.73 24.19
C MET A 66 5.10 -11.50 24.74
N PRO A 67 4.94 -12.45 25.65
CA PRO A 67 6.06 -13.22 26.23
C PRO A 67 6.50 -14.38 25.30
N LEU A 68 6.75 -14.08 24.02
CA LEU A 68 7.08 -15.10 23.00
C LEU A 68 8.57 -15.47 22.97
N ASN A 69 9.45 -14.51 23.27
CA ASN A 69 10.90 -14.65 23.26
C ASN A 69 11.51 -13.60 24.20
N PRO A 70 12.64 -13.85 24.89
CA PRO A 70 13.33 -12.83 25.69
C PRO A 70 13.78 -11.62 24.88
N ASP A 71 14.24 -11.82 23.66
CA ASP A 71 14.70 -10.74 22.77
C ASP A 71 13.54 -9.92 22.20
N ILE A 72 13.58 -8.60 22.44
CA ILE A 72 12.55 -7.67 22.01
C ILE A 72 12.59 -7.49 20.49
N GLY A 73 13.79 -7.44 19.88
CA GLY A 73 13.98 -7.33 18.44
C GLY A 73 13.32 -8.49 17.72
N TRP A 74 13.53 -9.72 18.21
CA TRP A 74 12.86 -10.90 17.68
C TRP A 74 11.33 -10.77 17.68
N ARG A 75 10.77 -10.27 18.78
CA ARG A 75 9.30 -10.09 18.89
C ARG A 75 8.76 -9.09 17.86
N VAL A 76 9.44 -7.96 17.66
CA VAL A 76 9.02 -6.93 16.69
C VAL A 76 9.24 -7.43 15.27
N ASN A 77 10.36 -8.11 15.00
CA ASN A 77 10.62 -8.73 13.69
C ASN A 77 9.49 -9.67 13.25
N LEU A 78 8.85 -10.39 14.18
CA LEU A 78 7.76 -11.33 13.88
C LEU A 78 6.55 -10.70 13.17
N LEU A 79 6.36 -9.38 13.27
CA LEU A 79 5.34 -8.65 12.53
C LEU A 79 5.48 -8.82 11.01
N SER A 80 6.73 -8.77 10.52
CA SER A 80 7.01 -8.81 9.08
C SER A 80 6.73 -10.16 8.43
N PRO A 81 7.14 -11.33 9.00
CA PRO A 81 6.70 -12.65 8.53
C PRO A 81 5.18 -12.81 8.46
N ILE A 82 4.47 -12.34 9.50
CA ILE A 82 3.00 -12.45 9.55
C ILE A 82 2.36 -11.59 8.44
N ALA A 83 2.76 -10.33 8.31
CA ALA A 83 2.23 -9.44 7.29
C ALA A 83 2.55 -9.94 5.88
N SER A 84 3.80 -10.37 5.64
CA SER A 84 4.23 -10.86 4.33
C SER A 84 3.53 -12.16 3.93
N ALA A 85 3.39 -13.12 4.83
CA ALA A 85 2.65 -14.35 4.56
C ALA A 85 1.17 -14.06 4.28
N GLY A 86 0.58 -13.09 5.00
CA GLY A 86 -0.76 -12.58 4.73
C GLY A 86 -0.88 -11.95 3.33
N ALA A 87 0.12 -11.17 2.91
CA ALA A 87 0.16 -10.60 1.56
C ALA A 87 0.25 -11.68 0.47
N VAL A 88 1.04 -12.73 0.69
CA VAL A 88 1.16 -13.88 -0.24
C VAL A 88 -0.17 -14.65 -0.34
N LEU A 89 -0.87 -14.88 0.78
CA LEU A 89 -2.21 -15.47 0.76
C LEU A 89 -3.20 -14.59 -0.01
N LEU A 90 -3.18 -13.28 0.22
CA LEU A 90 -4.05 -12.37 -0.52
C LEU A 90 -3.75 -12.38 -2.02
N LEU A 91 -2.48 -12.44 -2.41
CA LEU A 91 -2.10 -12.58 -3.81
C LEU A 91 -2.65 -13.86 -4.43
N TYR A 92 -2.58 -15.00 -3.71
CA TYR A 92 -3.22 -16.24 -4.12
C TYR A 92 -4.72 -16.06 -4.40
N LEU A 93 -5.43 -15.38 -3.48
CA LEU A 93 -6.87 -15.10 -3.64
C LEU A 93 -7.15 -14.12 -4.79
N ILE A 94 -6.31 -13.08 -4.95
CA ILE A 94 -6.39 -12.09 -6.04
C ILE A 94 -6.24 -12.77 -7.40
N ILE A 95 -5.27 -13.68 -7.57
CA ILE A 95 -5.07 -14.41 -8.83
C ILE A 95 -6.32 -15.24 -9.17
N ILE A 96 -6.90 -15.96 -8.20
CA ILE A 96 -8.13 -16.73 -8.40
C ILE A 96 -9.28 -15.81 -8.83
N GLN A 97 -9.44 -14.65 -8.19
CA GLN A 97 -10.50 -13.71 -8.52
C GLN A 97 -10.34 -13.16 -9.93
N PHE A 98 -9.15 -12.70 -10.31
CA PHE A 98 -8.90 -12.22 -11.67
C PHE A 98 -9.23 -13.29 -12.72
N VAL A 99 -8.74 -14.53 -12.53
CA VAL A 99 -9.01 -15.60 -13.48
C VAL A 99 -10.51 -15.90 -13.57
N ASN A 100 -11.24 -15.88 -12.45
CA ASN A 100 -12.68 -16.07 -12.47
C ASN A 100 -13.42 -14.94 -13.18
N LEU A 101 -12.98 -13.69 -13.00
CA LEU A 101 -13.58 -12.51 -13.63
C LEU A 101 -13.42 -12.53 -15.15
N PHE A 102 -12.23 -12.83 -15.68
CA PHE A 102 -12.03 -12.81 -17.13
C PHE A 102 -12.42 -14.10 -17.85
N THR A 103 -12.59 -15.24 -17.16
CA THR A 103 -13.11 -16.47 -17.77
C THR A 103 -14.63 -16.53 -17.78
N GLN A 104 -15.30 -15.65 -17.02
CA GLN A 104 -16.77 -15.62 -16.81
C GLN A 104 -17.37 -16.97 -16.35
N GLU A 105 -16.54 -17.93 -15.98
CA GLU A 105 -16.91 -19.28 -15.59
C GLU A 105 -17.01 -19.40 -14.06
N LYS A 106 -17.99 -18.73 -13.44
CA LYS A 106 -18.12 -18.75 -11.97
C LYS A 106 -18.61 -20.10 -11.41
N GLU A 107 -19.48 -20.83 -12.12
CA GLU A 107 -20.20 -21.99 -11.54
C GLU A 107 -19.92 -23.35 -12.17
N ASN A 108 -19.51 -23.44 -13.43
CA ASN A 108 -19.42 -24.69 -14.16
C ASN A 108 -18.00 -25.26 -14.40
N LYS A 109 -16.96 -24.76 -13.73
CA LYS A 109 -15.63 -25.39 -13.84
C LYS A 109 -15.68 -26.81 -13.29
N ASP A 110 -15.17 -27.77 -14.05
CA ASP A 110 -14.94 -29.11 -13.54
C ASP A 110 -13.85 -29.12 -12.45
N LYS A 111 -13.69 -30.25 -11.78
CA LYS A 111 -12.68 -30.37 -10.70
C LYS A 111 -11.26 -30.20 -11.24
N ARG A 112 -10.97 -30.61 -12.47
CA ARG A 112 -9.66 -30.52 -13.10
C ARG A 112 -9.29 -29.05 -13.39
N SER A 113 -10.19 -28.29 -13.98
CA SER A 113 -10.02 -26.86 -14.26
C SER A 113 -9.86 -26.06 -12.97
N SER A 114 -10.62 -26.39 -11.92
CA SER A 114 -10.48 -25.76 -10.61
C SER A 114 -9.14 -26.07 -9.96
N PHE A 115 -8.65 -27.31 -10.05
CA PHE A 115 -7.34 -27.71 -9.56
C PHE A 115 -6.21 -26.95 -10.27
N MET A 116 -6.27 -26.86 -11.60
CA MET A 116 -5.27 -26.11 -12.39
C MET A 116 -5.24 -24.63 -12.01
N LEU A 117 -6.41 -24.01 -11.83
CA LEU A 117 -6.49 -22.62 -11.37
C LEU A 117 -5.83 -22.42 -10.01
N TYR A 118 -6.19 -23.24 -9.03
CA TYR A 118 -5.66 -23.09 -7.67
C TYR A 118 -4.16 -23.40 -7.60
N MET A 119 -3.69 -24.37 -8.39
CA MET A 119 -2.27 -24.67 -8.52
C MET A 119 -1.49 -23.52 -9.19
N ALA A 120 -2.03 -22.94 -10.27
CA ALA A 120 -1.42 -21.77 -10.92
C ALA A 120 -1.35 -20.57 -9.97
N ALA A 121 -2.43 -20.32 -9.20
CA ALA A 121 -2.45 -19.26 -8.19
C ALA A 121 -1.43 -19.52 -7.06
N PHE A 122 -1.30 -20.78 -6.62
CA PHE A 122 -0.30 -21.21 -5.65
C PHE A 122 1.12 -20.94 -6.18
N ILE A 123 1.45 -21.43 -7.39
CA ILE A 123 2.77 -21.23 -8.00
C ILE A 123 3.08 -19.73 -8.15
N GLY A 124 2.14 -18.94 -8.67
CA GLY A 124 2.33 -17.50 -8.88
C GLY A 124 2.57 -16.75 -7.58
N SER A 125 1.78 -17.04 -6.52
CA SER A 125 1.95 -16.39 -5.22
C SER A 125 3.23 -16.84 -4.51
N MET A 126 3.62 -18.11 -4.62
CA MET A 126 4.89 -18.59 -4.06
C MET A 126 6.10 -18.06 -4.84
N THR A 127 6.00 -17.87 -6.16
CA THR A 127 7.03 -17.17 -6.93
C THR A 127 7.27 -15.75 -6.40
N PHE A 128 6.21 -15.01 -6.13
CA PHE A 128 6.31 -13.70 -5.48
C PHE A 128 6.91 -13.79 -4.08
N ALA A 129 6.48 -14.77 -3.28
CA ALA A 129 6.95 -14.97 -1.90
C ALA A 129 8.48 -15.09 -1.83
N PHE A 130 9.09 -15.73 -2.82
CA PHE A 130 10.54 -15.98 -2.87
C PHE A 130 11.32 -14.99 -3.73
N THR A 131 10.69 -13.88 -4.17
CA THR A 131 11.46 -12.77 -4.72
C THR A 131 12.35 -12.16 -3.64
N SER A 132 13.60 -11.82 -3.99
CA SER A 132 14.58 -11.35 -2.99
C SER A 132 14.08 -10.10 -2.26
N SER A 133 13.45 -9.15 -2.96
CA SER A 133 12.96 -7.91 -2.34
C SER A 133 11.81 -8.17 -1.34
N HIS A 134 10.87 -9.04 -1.68
CA HIS A 134 9.78 -9.36 -0.76
C HIS A 134 10.27 -10.16 0.45
N TRP A 135 11.13 -11.16 0.22
CA TRP A 135 11.70 -11.96 1.28
C TRP A 135 12.56 -11.13 2.24
N PHE A 136 13.42 -10.23 1.71
CA PHE A 136 14.22 -9.33 2.53
C PHE A 136 13.35 -8.53 3.51
N ASN A 137 12.29 -7.89 3.02
CA ASN A 137 11.36 -7.13 3.86
C ASN A 137 10.49 -8.02 4.77
N ALA A 138 10.37 -9.31 4.48
CA ALA A 138 9.57 -10.25 5.27
C ALA A 138 10.27 -10.73 6.55
N VAL A 139 11.58 -10.49 6.71
CA VAL A 139 12.39 -11.12 7.76
C VAL A 139 12.96 -10.13 8.78
N GLU A 140 12.60 -8.86 8.69
CA GLU A 140 13.12 -7.80 9.56
C GLU A 140 12.06 -6.75 9.91
N ALA A 141 12.29 -5.97 10.98
CA ALA A 141 11.34 -4.98 11.49
C ALA A 141 11.29 -3.74 10.61
N GLU A 142 10.60 -3.85 9.47
CA GLU A 142 10.43 -2.79 8.49
C GLU A 142 8.96 -2.59 8.08
N VAL A 143 8.62 -1.36 7.73
CA VAL A 143 7.23 -0.98 7.37
C VAL A 143 6.77 -1.59 6.04
N TYR A 144 7.68 -2.01 5.16
CA TYR A 144 7.35 -2.42 3.79
C TYR A 144 6.56 -3.73 3.71
N ALA A 145 6.83 -4.69 4.61
CA ALA A 145 6.05 -5.92 4.73
C ALA A 145 4.57 -5.61 4.99
N MET A 146 4.31 -4.74 5.96
CA MET A 146 2.96 -4.33 6.33
C MET A 146 2.32 -3.45 5.26
N SER A 147 3.07 -2.55 4.62
CA SER A 147 2.59 -1.75 3.49
C SER A 147 2.13 -2.63 2.33
N THR A 148 2.90 -3.68 1.99
CA THR A 148 2.53 -4.66 0.96
C THR A 148 1.25 -5.41 1.34
N PHE A 149 1.09 -5.79 2.61
CA PHE A 149 -0.12 -6.44 3.11
C PHE A 149 -1.35 -5.54 2.98
N PHE A 150 -1.26 -4.26 3.37
CA PHE A 150 -2.36 -3.30 3.19
C PHE A 150 -2.71 -3.08 1.71
N THR A 151 -1.72 -2.97 0.84
CA THR A 151 -1.95 -2.86 -0.60
C THR A 151 -2.68 -4.10 -1.12
N ALA A 152 -2.27 -5.30 -0.72
CA ALA A 152 -2.92 -6.55 -1.11
C ALA A 152 -4.37 -6.64 -0.59
N ILE A 153 -4.66 -6.18 0.64
CA ILE A 153 -6.03 -6.09 1.17
C ILE A 153 -6.88 -5.19 0.28
N VAL A 154 -6.40 -4.00 -0.05
CA VAL A 154 -7.13 -3.02 -0.86
C VAL A 154 -7.43 -3.57 -2.25
N VAL A 155 -6.44 -4.20 -2.90
CA VAL A 155 -6.61 -4.85 -4.20
C VAL A 155 -7.62 -5.99 -4.11
N TRP A 156 -7.53 -6.83 -3.09
CA TRP A 156 -8.48 -7.93 -2.89
C TRP A 156 -9.90 -7.45 -2.65
N LEU A 157 -10.07 -6.40 -1.83
CA LEU A 157 -11.39 -5.83 -1.52
C LEU A 157 -12.06 -5.20 -2.73
N VAL A 158 -11.31 -4.48 -3.58
CA VAL A 158 -11.92 -3.88 -4.79
C VAL A 158 -12.35 -4.96 -5.79
N LEU A 159 -11.63 -6.08 -5.87
CA LEU A 159 -12.08 -7.22 -6.68
C LEU A 159 -13.30 -7.91 -6.05
N LYS A 160 -13.40 -7.97 -4.72
CA LYS A 160 -14.61 -8.42 -4.03
C LYS A 160 -15.80 -7.52 -4.31
N TRP A 161 -15.58 -6.22 -4.38
CA TRP A 161 -16.60 -5.28 -4.81
C TRP A 161 -17.00 -5.50 -6.26
N ASP A 162 -16.03 -5.74 -7.17
CA ASP A 162 -16.29 -6.00 -8.59
C ASP A 162 -17.05 -7.33 -8.82
N GLU A 163 -16.85 -8.35 -7.98
CA GLU A 163 -17.60 -9.61 -7.99
C GLU A 163 -19.03 -9.50 -7.39
N ALA A 164 -19.28 -8.50 -6.54
CA ALA A 164 -20.55 -8.39 -5.84
C ALA A 164 -21.70 -8.06 -6.81
N ASP A 165 -22.89 -8.58 -6.53
CA ASP A 165 -24.08 -8.28 -7.32
C ASP A 165 -24.38 -6.77 -7.28
N GLU A 166 -24.61 -6.16 -8.44
CA GLU A 166 -24.95 -4.74 -8.56
C GLU A 166 -26.23 -4.34 -7.80
N HIS A 167 -27.16 -5.27 -7.67
CA HIS A 167 -28.45 -5.05 -7.03
C HIS A 167 -28.40 -5.32 -5.51
N SER A 168 -27.28 -5.83 -5.01
CA SER A 168 -27.07 -6.04 -3.59
C SER A 168 -26.59 -4.75 -2.94
N MET A 169 -27.35 -4.23 -1.96
CA MET A 169 -26.95 -3.11 -1.10
C MET A 169 -25.64 -3.37 -0.32
N HIS A 170 -25.07 -4.57 -0.45
CA HIS A 170 -23.91 -5.02 0.31
C HIS A 170 -22.57 -4.79 -0.41
N GLY A 171 -22.56 -4.42 -1.69
CA GLY A 171 -21.33 -4.17 -2.45
C GLY A 171 -20.55 -2.95 -1.93
N GLU A 172 -21.24 -1.87 -1.60
CA GLU A 172 -20.65 -0.59 -1.21
C GLU A 172 -19.80 -0.66 0.07
N LYS A 173 -20.09 -1.61 0.97
CA LYS A 173 -19.29 -1.85 2.18
C LYS A 173 -17.81 -2.10 1.87
N TYR A 174 -17.51 -2.73 0.73
CA TYR A 174 -16.12 -2.97 0.33
C TYR A 174 -15.40 -1.67 -0.01
N LEU A 175 -16.06 -0.72 -0.70
CA LEU A 175 -15.47 0.59 -1.03
C LEU A 175 -15.21 1.42 0.24
N LEU A 176 -16.14 1.37 1.20
CA LEU A 176 -15.96 2.04 2.49
C LEU A 176 -14.85 1.40 3.32
N LEU A 177 -14.77 0.06 3.31
CA LEU A 177 -13.69 -0.64 3.98
C LEU A 177 -12.32 -0.35 3.33
N ILE A 178 -12.26 -0.25 1.99
CA ILE A 178 -11.05 0.18 1.26
C ILE A 178 -10.60 1.56 1.75
N ALA A 179 -11.53 2.52 1.85
CA ALA A 179 -11.20 3.86 2.32
C ALA A 179 -10.62 3.85 3.74
N TYR A 180 -11.22 3.07 4.66
CA TYR A 180 -10.69 2.91 6.00
C TYR A 180 -9.31 2.24 6.03
N MET A 181 -9.12 1.16 5.23
CA MET A 181 -7.82 0.49 5.09
C MET A 181 -6.74 1.43 4.54
N ILE A 182 -7.08 2.29 3.57
CA ILE A 182 -6.16 3.34 3.09
C ILE A 182 -5.80 4.30 4.22
N GLY A 183 -6.77 4.75 5.02
CA GLY A 183 -6.52 5.62 6.17
C GLY A 183 -5.55 5.00 7.19
N LEU A 184 -5.74 3.73 7.54
CA LEU A 184 -4.82 2.98 8.41
C LEU A 184 -3.44 2.79 7.75
N ALA A 185 -3.42 2.46 6.46
CA ALA A 185 -2.20 2.25 5.70
C ALA A 185 -1.32 3.50 5.64
N LEU A 186 -1.90 4.71 5.66
CA LEU A 186 -1.15 5.96 5.81
C LEU A 186 -0.34 6.01 7.11
N GLY A 187 -0.86 5.41 8.18
CA GLY A 187 -0.14 5.23 9.46
C GLY A 187 0.94 4.13 9.42
N VAL A 188 1.16 3.50 8.26
CA VAL A 188 2.27 2.58 8.00
C VAL A 188 3.21 3.17 6.96
N HIS A 189 2.68 3.43 5.74
CA HIS A 189 3.48 3.99 4.65
C HIS A 189 2.61 4.67 3.59
N MET A 190 3.02 5.85 3.11
CA MET A 190 2.24 6.66 2.16
C MET A 190 2.10 6.04 0.77
N LEU A 191 2.94 5.09 0.38
CA LEU A 191 2.89 4.43 -0.94
C LEU A 191 1.56 3.70 -1.21
N ASN A 192 0.79 3.37 -0.18
CA ASN A 192 -0.54 2.76 -0.34
C ASN A 192 -1.54 3.63 -1.14
N LEU A 193 -1.35 4.95 -1.20
CA LEU A 193 -2.16 5.84 -2.05
C LEU A 193 -1.98 5.57 -3.56
N LEU A 194 -0.89 4.95 -3.96
CA LEU A 194 -0.63 4.62 -5.36
C LEU A 194 -1.58 3.53 -5.91
N ALA A 195 -2.35 2.87 -5.05
CA ALA A 195 -3.43 1.98 -5.46
C ALA A 195 -4.69 2.71 -5.96
N LEU A 196 -4.87 4.01 -5.70
CA LEU A 196 -6.06 4.77 -6.10
C LEU A 196 -6.38 4.71 -7.59
N PRO A 197 -5.42 4.87 -8.53
CA PRO A 197 -5.70 4.75 -9.96
C PRO A 197 -6.21 3.35 -10.35
N PHE A 198 -5.68 2.30 -9.74
CA PHE A 198 -6.16 0.93 -9.95
C PHE A 198 -7.61 0.77 -9.49
N ILE A 199 -7.94 1.24 -8.28
CA ILE A 199 -9.30 1.21 -7.74
C ILE A 199 -10.26 1.95 -8.66
N ALA A 200 -9.90 3.16 -9.09
CA ALA A 200 -10.70 3.98 -9.98
C ALA A 200 -10.96 3.30 -11.33
N LEU A 201 -9.95 2.65 -11.90
CA LEU A 201 -10.09 1.91 -13.16
C LEU A 201 -10.99 0.67 -13.02
N ILE A 202 -10.86 -0.11 -11.94
CA ILE A 202 -11.76 -1.25 -11.67
C ILE A 202 -13.21 -0.74 -11.54
N ILE A 203 -13.44 0.36 -10.79
CA ILE A 203 -14.76 0.97 -10.66
C ILE A 203 -15.29 1.42 -12.02
N TYR A 204 -14.49 2.07 -12.83
CA TYR A 204 -14.89 2.55 -14.15
C TYR A 204 -15.25 1.39 -15.08
N PHE A 205 -14.36 0.38 -15.19
CA PHE A 205 -14.53 -0.73 -16.12
C PHE A 205 -15.65 -1.72 -15.73
N ARG A 206 -16.13 -1.66 -14.51
CA ARG A 206 -17.34 -2.40 -14.12
C ARG A 206 -18.59 -1.89 -14.87
N TYR A 207 -18.65 -0.58 -15.17
CA TYR A 207 -19.83 0.06 -15.73
C TYR A 207 -19.64 0.56 -17.17
N LYS A 208 -18.41 0.70 -17.64
CA LYS A 208 -18.10 1.36 -18.90
C LYS A 208 -16.98 0.64 -19.65
N ASP A 209 -17.09 0.65 -20.96
CA ASP A 209 -15.99 0.20 -21.82
C ASP A 209 -14.91 1.26 -21.99
N PHE A 210 -13.79 0.83 -22.55
CA PHE A 210 -12.66 1.69 -22.85
C PHE A 210 -13.06 2.84 -23.79
N LYS A 211 -12.96 4.07 -23.29
CA LYS A 211 -13.13 5.33 -24.07
C LYS A 211 -12.14 6.35 -23.56
N ILE A 212 -11.36 6.97 -24.46
CA ILE A 212 -10.26 7.88 -24.09
C ILE A 212 -10.73 9.06 -23.24
N LEU A 213 -11.74 9.82 -23.69
CA LEU A 213 -12.20 11.02 -22.98
C LEU A 213 -12.71 10.72 -21.55
N PRO A 214 -13.61 9.73 -21.33
CA PRO A 214 -13.98 9.34 -19.96
C PRO A 214 -12.82 8.89 -19.10
N LEU A 215 -11.79 8.21 -19.65
CA LEU A 215 -10.59 7.80 -18.90
C LEU A 215 -9.73 8.99 -18.51
N ILE A 216 -9.61 10.01 -19.36
CA ILE A 216 -8.94 11.28 -19.00
C ILE A 216 -9.68 11.94 -17.84
N LEU A 217 -11.02 12.05 -17.92
CA LEU A 217 -11.82 12.61 -16.84
C LEU A 217 -11.71 11.80 -15.54
N LEU A 218 -11.66 10.47 -15.64
CA LEU A 218 -11.41 9.59 -14.49
C LEU A 218 -10.03 9.85 -13.87
N ALA A 219 -9.00 9.98 -14.70
CA ALA A 219 -7.65 10.28 -14.22
C ALA A 219 -7.59 11.63 -13.51
N LEU A 220 -8.22 12.66 -14.08
CA LEU A 220 -8.34 13.99 -13.45
C LEU A 220 -9.13 13.93 -12.13
N GLY A 221 -10.26 13.21 -12.11
CA GLY A 221 -11.07 13.02 -10.89
C GLY A 221 -10.31 12.24 -9.81
N THR A 222 -9.59 11.18 -10.19
CA THR A 222 -8.74 10.41 -9.27
C THR A 222 -7.57 11.25 -8.75
N GLY A 223 -6.95 12.05 -9.62
CA GLY A 223 -5.92 13.01 -9.24
C GLY A 223 -6.45 14.05 -8.26
N LEU A 224 -7.63 14.62 -8.51
CA LEU A 224 -8.27 15.55 -7.59
C LEU A 224 -8.58 14.90 -6.23
N TYR A 225 -9.11 13.67 -6.22
CA TYR A 225 -9.36 12.92 -4.98
C TYR A 225 -8.06 12.65 -4.20
N TYR A 226 -6.99 12.28 -4.90
CA TYR A 226 -5.65 12.18 -4.31
C TYR A 226 -5.17 13.51 -3.72
N LEU A 227 -5.34 14.63 -4.44
CA LEU A 227 -4.96 15.95 -3.94
C LEU A 227 -5.77 16.37 -2.70
N ILE A 228 -7.06 16.01 -2.63
CA ILE A 228 -7.89 16.25 -1.44
C ILE A 228 -7.34 15.45 -0.26
N ILE A 229 -6.97 14.19 -0.44
CA ILE A 229 -6.35 13.38 0.62
C ILE A 229 -5.00 14.00 1.02
N GLN A 230 -4.13 14.31 0.04
CA GLN A 230 -2.78 14.79 0.29
C GLN A 230 -2.74 16.17 0.96
N TYR A 231 -3.55 17.11 0.46
CA TYR A 231 -3.52 18.50 0.91
C TYR A 231 -4.68 18.87 1.84
N GLY A 232 -5.78 18.15 1.81
CA GLY A 232 -6.91 18.37 2.71
C GLY A 232 -6.78 17.58 4.02
N ILE A 233 -6.26 16.35 3.98
CA ILE A 233 -6.15 15.49 5.17
C ILE A 233 -4.69 15.44 5.65
N ILE A 234 -3.77 14.90 4.87
CA ILE A 234 -2.40 14.59 5.33
C ILE A 234 -1.63 15.85 5.69
N LYS A 235 -1.58 16.84 4.78
CA LYS A 235 -0.97 18.15 5.03
C LYS A 235 -1.96 19.16 5.62
N GLY A 236 -3.26 18.95 5.40
CA GLY A 236 -4.32 19.84 5.86
C GLY A 236 -4.53 19.80 7.35
N ALA A 237 -4.61 18.61 7.96
CA ALA A 237 -4.86 18.48 9.39
C ALA A 237 -3.79 19.19 10.24
N PRO A 238 -2.46 18.97 10.05
CA PRO A 238 -1.45 19.70 10.82
C PRO A 238 -1.46 21.21 10.55
N ARG A 239 -1.77 21.65 9.33
CA ARG A 239 -1.87 23.10 9.02
C ARG A 239 -3.08 23.75 9.64
N ILE A 240 -4.25 23.09 9.64
CA ILE A 240 -5.45 23.57 10.35
C ILE A 240 -5.15 23.67 11.84
N ALA A 241 -4.47 22.66 12.42
CA ALA A 241 -4.02 22.69 13.80
C ALA A 241 -3.05 23.88 14.05
N PHE A 242 -2.12 24.12 13.14
CA PHE A 242 -1.19 25.25 13.21
C PHE A 242 -1.91 26.62 13.20
N PHE A 243 -2.88 26.80 12.32
CA PHE A 243 -3.67 28.04 12.25
C PHE A 243 -4.56 28.26 13.49
N SER A 244 -4.88 27.23 14.25
CA SER A 244 -5.58 27.40 15.51
C SER A 244 -4.76 28.11 16.58
N GLY A 245 -3.42 28.11 16.46
CA GLY A 245 -2.50 28.67 17.45
C GLY A 245 -2.41 27.88 18.76
N ILE A 246 -3.15 26.74 18.86
CA ILE A 246 -3.26 25.96 20.08
C ILE A 246 -2.04 25.01 20.18
N ASN A 247 -1.39 25.01 21.34
CA ASN A 247 -0.35 24.04 21.71
C ASN A 247 -0.79 23.28 22.98
N PRO A 248 -0.28 22.04 23.17
CA PRO A 248 0.63 21.26 22.32
C PRO A 248 -0.08 20.66 21.10
N ALA A 249 0.69 20.06 20.17
CA ALA A 249 0.18 19.38 18.98
C ALA A 249 -0.83 18.27 19.31
N ALA A 250 -0.62 17.54 20.41
CA ALA A 250 -1.55 16.53 20.95
C ALA A 250 -2.95 17.08 21.31
N VAL A 251 -3.14 18.39 21.37
CA VAL A 251 -4.47 19.01 21.57
C VAL A 251 -5.02 19.57 20.27
N SER A 252 -4.20 20.27 19.49
CA SER A 252 -4.65 20.94 18.28
C SER A 252 -4.89 19.97 17.10
N PHE A 253 -4.12 18.90 17.00
CA PHE A 253 -4.26 17.95 15.91
C PHE A 253 -5.61 17.19 15.94
N PRO A 254 -6.06 16.58 17.06
CA PRO A 254 -7.40 15.97 17.10
C PRO A 254 -8.52 16.99 16.89
N MET A 255 -8.37 18.25 17.32
CA MET A 255 -9.33 19.30 16.99
C MET A 255 -9.40 19.55 15.48
N ALA A 256 -8.27 19.54 14.77
CA ALA A 256 -8.24 19.65 13.32
C ALA A 256 -8.89 18.45 12.63
N ILE A 257 -8.66 17.23 13.12
CA ILE A 257 -9.34 16.01 12.64
C ILE A 257 -10.87 16.14 12.81
N ILE A 258 -11.33 16.55 13.99
CA ILE A 258 -12.76 16.77 14.26
C ILE A 258 -13.32 17.85 13.32
N PHE A 259 -12.60 18.95 13.12
CA PHE A 259 -13.01 20.00 12.19
C PHE A 259 -13.17 19.49 10.76
N ILE A 260 -12.22 18.70 10.24
CA ILE A 260 -12.31 18.07 8.91
C ILE A 260 -13.55 17.16 8.84
N LEU A 261 -13.79 16.34 9.85
CA LEU A 261 -14.98 15.47 9.90
C LEU A 261 -16.28 16.27 9.91
N LEU A 262 -16.35 17.38 10.64
CA LEU A 262 -17.50 18.28 10.64
C LEU A 262 -17.73 18.94 9.27
N VAL A 263 -16.66 19.37 8.59
CA VAL A 263 -16.74 19.90 7.22
C VAL A 263 -17.28 18.85 6.26
N LEU A 264 -16.74 17.62 6.30
CA LEU A 264 -17.21 16.50 5.46
C LEU A 264 -18.68 16.16 5.76
N THR A 265 -19.09 16.21 7.02
CA THR A 265 -20.49 16.02 7.44
C THR A 265 -21.40 17.13 6.89
N ALA A 266 -20.97 18.38 6.98
CA ALA A 266 -21.71 19.50 6.42
C ALA A 266 -21.85 19.37 4.88
N LEU A 267 -20.76 19.02 4.19
CA LEU A 267 -20.78 18.76 2.74
C LEU A 267 -21.72 17.60 2.37
N TYR A 268 -21.79 16.58 3.20
CA TYR A 268 -22.75 15.48 3.03
C TYR A 268 -24.20 15.97 3.09
N PHE A 269 -24.58 16.74 4.09
CA PHE A 269 -25.95 17.27 4.21
C PHE A 269 -26.29 18.32 3.13
N ILE A 270 -25.32 19.16 2.74
CA ILE A 270 -25.48 20.08 1.60
C ILE A 270 -25.71 19.29 0.31
N GLY A 271 -24.87 18.28 0.05
CA GLY A 271 -25.03 17.42 -1.12
C GLY A 271 -26.37 16.69 -1.13
N GLN A 272 -26.83 16.21 0.03
CA GLN A 272 -28.13 15.57 0.17
C GLN A 272 -29.30 16.51 -0.14
N SER A 273 -29.16 17.82 0.14
CA SER A 273 -30.19 18.81 -0.17
C SER A 273 -30.18 19.24 -1.63
N LEU A 274 -29.00 19.28 -2.26
CA LEU A 274 -28.83 19.77 -3.65
C LEU A 274 -29.06 18.68 -4.69
N LEU A 275 -28.70 17.43 -4.40
CA LEU A 275 -28.78 16.31 -5.33
C LEU A 275 -29.98 15.41 -5.01
N LYS A 276 -30.67 14.93 -6.05
CA LYS A 276 -31.76 13.96 -5.87
C LYS A 276 -31.22 12.70 -5.20
N LYS A 277 -31.83 12.26 -4.10
CA LYS A 277 -31.44 11.07 -3.32
C LYS A 277 -31.32 9.77 -4.14
N SER A 278 -32.11 9.64 -5.19
CA SER A 278 -32.10 8.50 -6.11
C SER A 278 -31.09 8.64 -7.27
N SER A 279 -30.32 9.75 -7.35
CA SER A 279 -29.40 9.96 -8.45
C SER A 279 -28.10 9.15 -8.28
N VAL A 280 -27.58 8.66 -9.40
CA VAL A 280 -26.26 8.00 -9.45
C VAL A 280 -25.15 8.95 -8.96
N SER A 281 -25.27 10.24 -9.29
CA SER A 281 -24.32 11.26 -8.83
C SER A 281 -24.30 11.39 -7.31
N TRP A 282 -25.48 11.35 -6.65
CA TRP A 282 -25.56 11.40 -5.19
C TRP A 282 -24.92 10.15 -4.56
N LYS A 283 -25.21 8.97 -5.08
CA LYS A 283 -24.61 7.72 -4.59
C LYS A 283 -23.08 7.80 -4.55
N TRP A 284 -22.47 8.22 -5.66
CA TRP A 284 -21.00 8.31 -5.73
C TRP A 284 -20.41 9.44 -4.88
N THR A 285 -21.11 10.59 -4.80
CA THR A 285 -20.71 11.68 -3.90
C THR A 285 -20.76 11.24 -2.45
N GLN A 286 -21.78 10.52 -2.05
CA GLN A 286 -21.93 9.96 -0.72
C GLN A 286 -20.79 8.99 -0.36
N ILE A 287 -20.49 8.04 -1.26
CA ILE A 287 -19.39 7.09 -1.09
C ILE A 287 -18.04 7.83 -0.96
N ALA A 288 -17.81 8.85 -1.80
CA ALA A 288 -16.58 9.63 -1.76
C ALA A 288 -16.43 10.43 -0.45
N LEU A 289 -17.48 11.09 0.02
CA LEU A 289 -17.45 11.88 1.27
C LEU A 289 -17.28 10.99 2.50
N ILE A 290 -18.02 9.88 2.58
CA ILE A 290 -17.87 8.92 3.68
C ILE A 290 -16.49 8.27 3.60
N GLY A 291 -16.01 7.99 2.38
CA GLY A 291 -14.66 7.48 2.16
C GLY A 291 -13.58 8.43 2.70
N LEU A 292 -13.67 9.74 2.42
CA LEU A 292 -12.76 10.74 2.97
C LEU A 292 -12.84 10.80 4.50
N ALA A 293 -14.03 10.69 5.08
CA ALA A 293 -14.19 10.64 6.55
C ALA A 293 -13.51 9.41 7.14
N LEU A 294 -13.67 8.23 6.52
CA LEU A 294 -13.02 7.00 6.97
C LEU A 294 -11.49 7.04 6.81
N ILE A 295 -10.98 7.64 5.72
CA ILE A 295 -9.54 7.90 5.56
C ILE A 295 -9.05 8.82 6.69
N THR A 296 -9.80 9.90 7.00
CA THR A 296 -9.46 10.83 8.07
C THR A 296 -9.42 10.14 9.44
N ILE A 297 -10.39 9.25 9.72
CA ILE A 297 -10.43 8.44 10.96
C ILE A 297 -9.20 7.50 11.02
N GLY A 298 -8.84 6.81 9.94
CA GLY A 298 -7.63 5.97 9.92
C GLY A 298 -6.35 6.81 10.11
N TYR A 299 -6.27 7.96 9.46
CA TYR A 299 -5.15 8.89 9.57
C TYR A 299 -5.01 9.51 10.97
N SER A 300 -6.08 9.61 11.76
CA SER A 300 -6.01 10.11 13.14
C SER A 300 -5.08 9.31 14.05
N SER A 301 -4.63 8.11 13.62
CA SER A 301 -3.58 7.34 14.30
C SER A 301 -2.29 8.13 14.53
N TYR A 302 -2.01 9.16 13.72
CA TYR A 302 -0.87 10.07 13.91
C TYR A 302 -0.91 10.84 15.24
N GLU A 303 -2.07 10.95 15.87
CA GLU A 303 -2.20 11.51 17.21
C GLU A 303 -1.29 10.81 18.23
N THR A 304 -1.05 9.51 18.04
CA THR A 304 -0.14 8.73 18.88
C THR A 304 1.26 9.34 18.92
N ILE A 305 1.77 9.86 17.79
CA ILE A 305 3.09 10.49 17.69
C ILE A 305 3.16 11.73 18.59
N PHE A 306 2.16 12.61 18.51
CA PHE A 306 2.13 13.87 19.26
C PHE A 306 1.91 13.65 20.76
N ILE A 307 1.02 12.71 21.14
CA ILE A 307 0.84 12.31 22.54
C ILE A 307 2.16 11.75 23.10
N ARG A 308 2.90 10.97 22.31
CA ARG A 308 4.14 10.36 22.76
C ARG A 308 5.27 11.39 22.87
N SER A 309 5.41 12.30 21.90
CA SER A 309 6.38 13.40 21.98
C SER A 309 6.15 14.26 23.23
N LEU A 310 4.88 14.61 23.56
CA LEU A 310 4.54 15.35 24.78
C LEU A 310 4.99 14.63 26.08
N LYS A 311 5.30 13.35 26.03
CA LYS A 311 5.79 12.57 27.18
C LYS A 311 7.31 12.45 27.22
N ASN A 312 8.03 13.14 26.34
CA ASN A 312 9.48 13.17 26.26
C ASN A 312 10.11 11.75 26.31
N PRO A 313 9.82 10.85 25.36
CA PRO A 313 10.44 9.54 25.33
C PRO A 313 11.93 9.66 24.99
N ASN A 314 12.73 8.63 25.33
CA ASN A 314 14.17 8.64 25.06
C ASN A 314 14.55 8.76 23.57
N ILE A 315 13.67 8.34 22.66
CA ILE A 315 13.76 8.60 21.21
C ILE A 315 12.58 9.47 20.85
N ASP A 316 12.83 10.71 20.49
CA ASP A 316 11.83 11.72 20.11
C ASP A 316 12.37 12.55 18.93
N GLU A 317 12.33 11.92 17.75
CA GLU A 317 12.86 12.53 16.52
C GLU A 317 12.11 13.83 16.19
N ASN A 318 12.89 14.91 16.05
CA ASN A 318 12.41 16.28 15.79
C ASN A 318 11.45 16.87 16.84
N ASN A 319 11.21 16.16 17.95
CA ASN A 319 10.36 16.60 19.06
C ASN A 319 9.05 17.29 18.59
N PRO A 320 8.11 16.58 17.94
CA PRO A 320 6.89 17.17 17.41
C PRO A 320 5.83 17.50 18.48
N GLU A 321 6.27 17.99 19.64
CA GLU A 321 5.42 18.40 20.76
C GLU A 321 4.61 19.66 20.42
N SER A 322 5.28 20.69 19.87
CA SER A 322 4.61 21.90 19.42
C SER A 322 4.00 21.70 18.03
N ILE A 323 2.91 22.42 17.76
CA ILE A 323 2.24 22.31 16.45
C ILE A 323 3.14 22.72 15.28
N ARG A 324 4.07 23.66 15.47
CA ARG A 324 5.06 24.04 14.46
C ARG A 324 6.00 22.89 14.12
N GLN A 325 6.53 22.22 15.14
CA GLN A 325 7.40 21.05 14.98
C GLN A 325 6.63 19.87 14.39
N ALA A 326 5.36 19.68 14.78
CA ALA A 326 4.48 18.65 14.21
C ALA A 326 4.25 18.84 12.70
N VAL A 327 4.07 20.09 12.24
CA VAL A 327 3.98 20.41 10.80
C VAL A 327 5.29 20.06 10.11
N ALA A 328 6.43 20.52 10.61
CA ALA A 328 7.76 20.25 10.06
C ALA A 328 8.05 18.73 9.99
N TYR A 329 7.65 17.99 11.03
CA TYR A 329 7.76 16.54 11.11
C TYR A 329 6.95 15.84 10.03
N LEU A 330 5.65 16.12 9.92
CA LEU A 330 4.78 15.50 8.93
C LEU A 330 5.10 15.93 7.48
N GLU A 331 5.62 17.13 7.28
CA GLU A 331 6.09 17.60 5.98
C GLU A 331 7.51 17.12 5.64
N ARG A 332 8.19 16.42 6.58
CA ARG A 332 9.53 15.84 6.39
C ARG A 332 10.59 16.88 6.07
N GLU A 333 10.49 18.07 6.68
CA GLU A 333 11.37 19.22 6.38
C GLU A 333 12.86 18.91 6.61
N GLN A 334 13.20 18.00 7.54
CA GLN A 334 14.58 17.57 7.79
C GLN A 334 15.28 16.96 6.57
N TYR A 335 14.53 16.41 5.62
CA TYR A 335 15.09 15.83 4.39
C TYR A 335 15.20 16.85 3.24
N GLY A 336 14.92 18.12 3.50
CA GLY A 336 14.86 19.17 2.51
C GLY A 336 13.61 19.11 1.64
N ALA A 337 13.49 20.05 0.72
CA ALA A 337 12.38 20.06 -0.22
C ALA A 337 12.49 18.84 -1.15
N ILE A 338 11.45 17.98 -1.14
CA ILE A 338 11.33 16.93 -2.17
C ILE A 338 11.13 17.64 -3.50
N THR A 339 12.20 17.79 -4.25
CA THR A 339 12.13 18.41 -5.57
C THR A 339 11.74 17.38 -6.63
N SER A 340 10.73 17.72 -7.40
CA SER A 340 10.44 17.05 -8.68
C SER A 340 11.38 17.51 -9.79
N ASP A 341 12.24 18.50 -9.52
CA ASP A 341 13.22 18.98 -10.47
C ASP A 341 14.32 17.93 -10.68
N ARG A 342 14.31 17.32 -11.83
CA ARG A 342 15.32 16.34 -12.27
C ARG A 342 16.72 16.91 -12.30
N THR A 343 16.86 18.21 -12.56
CA THR A 343 18.16 18.90 -12.57
C THR A 343 18.74 18.99 -11.18
N ALA A 344 17.92 19.31 -10.17
CA ALA A 344 18.35 19.30 -8.79
C ALA A 344 18.76 17.89 -8.32
N ARG A 345 17.92 16.89 -8.58
CA ARG A 345 18.24 15.47 -8.26
C ARG A 345 19.56 15.00 -8.87
N TRP A 346 19.83 15.37 -10.13
CA TRP A 346 21.08 15.05 -10.79
C TRP A 346 22.26 15.77 -10.13
N ARG A 347 22.13 17.09 -9.85
CA ARG A 347 23.21 17.90 -9.24
C ARG A 347 23.58 17.45 -7.82
N GLU A 348 22.61 17.00 -7.06
CA GLU A 348 22.78 16.52 -5.67
C GLU A 348 23.30 15.08 -5.62
N SER A 349 23.21 14.33 -6.72
CA SER A 349 23.66 12.95 -6.76
C SER A 349 25.19 12.84 -6.63
N PRO A 350 25.70 11.96 -5.73
CA PRO A 350 27.13 11.67 -5.64
C PRO A 350 27.73 11.18 -6.98
N ASN A 351 26.90 10.56 -7.82
CA ASN A 351 27.29 9.98 -9.09
C ASN A 351 27.10 10.92 -10.30
N ARG A 352 26.82 12.22 -10.06
CA ARG A 352 26.49 13.19 -11.13
C ARG A 352 27.51 13.20 -12.29
N ASN A 353 28.79 13.03 -11.98
CA ASN A 353 29.89 13.09 -12.97
C ASN A 353 29.92 11.91 -13.94
N GLN A 354 29.15 10.85 -13.66
CA GLN A 354 29.04 9.66 -14.54
C GLN A 354 27.99 9.85 -15.65
N TYR A 355 27.22 10.96 -15.60
CA TYR A 355 26.11 11.22 -16.49
C TYR A 355 26.23 12.58 -17.14
N SER A 356 25.90 12.65 -18.45
CA SER A 356 26.02 13.87 -19.25
C SER A 356 25.01 14.96 -18.91
N GLY A 357 23.99 14.65 -18.11
CA GLY A 357 22.97 15.60 -17.68
C GLY A 357 21.76 14.96 -17.01
N PRO A 358 20.71 15.76 -16.63
CA PRO A 358 19.57 15.28 -15.85
C PRO A 358 18.79 14.16 -16.52
N MET A 359 18.62 14.20 -17.85
CA MET A 359 17.88 13.17 -18.60
C MET A 359 18.69 11.88 -18.76
N ASP A 360 19.99 11.98 -18.94
CA ASP A 360 20.89 10.83 -18.98
C ASP A 360 20.93 10.13 -17.60
N PHE A 361 21.00 10.92 -16.53
CA PHE A 361 20.88 10.42 -15.14
C PHE A 361 19.54 9.73 -14.89
N PHE A 362 18.43 10.35 -15.32
CA PHE A 362 17.10 9.76 -15.18
C PHE A 362 17.01 8.39 -15.86
N TRP A 363 17.40 8.28 -17.14
CA TRP A 363 17.25 7.03 -17.89
C TRP A 363 18.24 5.96 -17.44
N LYS A 364 19.53 6.29 -17.35
CA LYS A 364 20.57 5.28 -17.06
C LYS A 364 20.63 4.91 -15.57
N TYR A 365 20.51 5.91 -14.68
CA TYR A 365 20.61 5.64 -13.25
C TYR A 365 19.25 5.27 -12.65
N GLN A 366 18.27 6.18 -12.70
CA GLN A 366 17.00 5.96 -11.99
C GLN A 366 16.18 4.84 -12.65
N ILE A 367 16.02 4.83 -13.98
CA ILE A 367 15.22 3.80 -14.66
C ILE A 367 16.02 2.50 -14.82
N GLN A 368 17.16 2.51 -15.50
CA GLN A 368 17.84 1.26 -15.85
C GLN A 368 18.54 0.64 -14.63
N LYS A 369 19.33 1.43 -13.88
CA LYS A 369 20.11 0.90 -12.76
C LYS A 369 19.29 0.70 -11.49
N MET A 370 18.33 1.60 -11.16
CA MET A 370 17.58 1.51 -9.91
C MET A 370 16.25 0.78 -10.07
N TYR A 371 15.56 0.83 -11.19
CA TYR A 371 14.28 0.16 -11.35
C TYR A 371 14.39 -1.14 -12.15
N VAL A 372 14.82 -1.07 -13.43
CA VAL A 372 14.83 -2.24 -14.33
C VAL A 372 15.75 -3.34 -13.81
N ARG A 373 16.93 -2.97 -13.29
CA ARG A 373 17.87 -3.93 -12.70
C ARG A 373 17.24 -4.71 -11.55
N TYR A 374 16.62 -4.02 -10.59
CA TYR A 374 15.98 -4.69 -9.47
C TYR A 374 14.81 -5.56 -9.90
N PHE A 375 14.00 -5.10 -10.87
CA PHE A 375 12.94 -5.91 -11.47
C PHE A 375 13.48 -7.19 -12.12
N ASN A 376 14.52 -7.07 -12.94
CA ASN A 376 15.14 -8.21 -13.62
C ASN A 376 15.74 -9.21 -12.62
N TRP A 377 16.36 -8.75 -11.55
CA TRP A 377 16.90 -9.61 -10.52
C TRP A 377 15.85 -10.52 -9.87
N GLN A 378 14.63 -10.02 -9.70
CA GLN A 378 13.53 -10.78 -9.09
C GLN A 378 13.03 -11.92 -10.00
N PHE A 379 13.03 -11.72 -11.30
CA PHE A 379 12.29 -12.58 -12.24
C PHE A 379 13.17 -13.25 -13.32
N ILE A 380 14.38 -12.75 -13.55
CA ILE A 380 15.34 -13.39 -14.48
C ILE A 380 16.40 -14.15 -13.69
N GLY A 381 16.86 -13.61 -12.57
CA GLY A 381 17.84 -14.19 -11.68
C GLY A 381 19.03 -13.27 -11.41
N ARG A 382 19.71 -13.51 -10.28
CA ARG A 382 20.92 -12.77 -9.88
C ARG A 382 21.91 -13.65 -9.15
N THR A 383 23.18 -13.27 -9.22
CA THR A 383 24.26 -13.71 -8.33
C THR A 383 24.93 -12.46 -7.78
N GLU A 384 24.93 -12.30 -6.46
CA GLU A 384 25.39 -11.06 -5.78
C GLU A 384 24.69 -9.82 -6.36
N ASP A 385 25.46 -8.89 -6.92
CA ASP A 385 24.98 -7.64 -7.52
C ASP A 385 24.91 -7.67 -9.06
N HIS A 386 24.95 -8.85 -9.66
CA HIS A 386 24.91 -9.04 -11.10
C HIS A 386 23.69 -9.82 -11.56
N LEU A 387 23.17 -9.45 -12.73
CA LEU A 387 22.14 -10.23 -13.42
C LEU A 387 22.73 -11.58 -13.84
N ASP A 388 22.13 -12.65 -13.37
CA ASP A 388 22.52 -14.03 -13.68
C ASP A 388 21.32 -14.84 -14.14
N PRO A 389 21.07 -14.89 -15.45
CA PRO A 389 19.95 -15.63 -16.00
C PRO A 389 19.98 -17.14 -15.69
N THR A 390 21.14 -17.72 -15.35
CA THR A 390 21.25 -19.16 -15.07
C THR A 390 20.54 -19.56 -13.77
N LYS A 391 20.23 -18.61 -12.88
CA LYS A 391 19.56 -18.90 -11.61
C LYS A 391 18.06 -19.19 -11.76
N LEU A 392 17.38 -18.43 -12.60
CA LEU A 392 15.94 -18.59 -12.83
C LEU A 392 15.60 -18.85 -14.31
N TRP A 393 16.59 -18.86 -15.20
CA TRP A 393 16.43 -19.05 -16.66
C TRP A 393 15.44 -18.04 -17.28
N GLY A 394 15.13 -16.97 -16.59
CA GLY A 394 14.12 -16.01 -17.01
C GLY A 394 12.68 -16.59 -17.06
N ILE A 395 12.46 -17.81 -16.54
CA ILE A 395 11.15 -18.48 -16.59
C ILE A 395 10.03 -17.64 -15.95
N PRO A 396 10.19 -17.10 -14.73
CA PRO A 396 9.13 -16.27 -14.14
C PRO A 396 8.84 -15.02 -14.98
N PHE A 397 9.87 -14.40 -15.55
CA PHE A 397 9.74 -13.24 -16.41
C PHE A 397 8.93 -13.55 -17.69
N ILE A 398 9.29 -14.62 -18.41
CA ILE A 398 8.61 -15.05 -19.64
C ILE A 398 7.14 -15.42 -19.35
N ILE A 399 6.91 -16.24 -18.31
CA ILE A 399 5.54 -16.66 -17.95
C ILE A 399 4.70 -15.44 -17.52
N GLY A 400 5.29 -14.49 -16.79
CA GLY A 400 4.61 -13.26 -16.39
C GLY A 400 4.15 -12.42 -17.58
N TRP A 401 5.01 -12.23 -18.58
CA TRP A 401 4.65 -11.51 -19.81
C TRP A 401 3.62 -12.25 -20.67
N LEU A 402 3.76 -13.56 -20.82
CA LEU A 402 2.76 -14.38 -21.51
C LEU A 402 1.40 -14.32 -20.81
N GLY A 403 1.42 -14.37 -19.48
CA GLY A 403 0.20 -14.24 -18.66
C GLY A 403 -0.45 -12.86 -18.80
N MET A 404 0.32 -11.77 -18.79
CA MET A 404 -0.17 -10.42 -19.01
C MET A 404 -0.76 -10.27 -20.42
N PHE A 405 -0.07 -10.77 -21.44
CA PHE A 405 -0.58 -10.76 -22.83
C PHE A 405 -1.89 -11.54 -22.95
N TYR A 406 -1.95 -12.74 -22.37
CA TYR A 406 -3.18 -13.53 -22.36
C TYR A 406 -4.33 -12.83 -21.64
N HIS A 407 -4.06 -12.19 -20.48
CA HIS A 407 -5.04 -11.38 -19.76
C HIS A 407 -5.57 -10.22 -20.63
N PHE A 408 -4.67 -9.56 -21.36
CA PHE A 408 -5.02 -8.49 -22.29
C PHE A 408 -5.95 -8.95 -23.43
N LEU A 409 -5.74 -10.17 -23.94
CA LEU A 409 -6.60 -10.76 -24.97
C LEU A 409 -7.98 -11.16 -24.42
N LYS A 410 -8.06 -11.57 -23.14
CA LYS A 410 -9.29 -12.05 -22.53
C LYS A 410 -10.13 -10.95 -21.86
N ASP A 411 -9.47 -10.02 -21.16
CA ASP A 411 -10.11 -8.91 -20.47
C ASP A 411 -9.17 -7.69 -20.49
N ARG A 412 -9.20 -6.97 -21.60
CA ARG A 412 -8.39 -5.78 -21.80
C ARG A 412 -8.57 -4.73 -20.69
N ASN A 413 -9.79 -4.56 -20.21
CA ASN A 413 -10.13 -3.53 -19.25
C ASN A 413 -9.45 -3.76 -17.88
N ARG A 414 -9.57 -4.99 -17.36
CA ARG A 414 -8.91 -5.34 -16.09
C ARG A 414 -7.40 -5.50 -16.26
N ALA A 415 -6.92 -5.95 -17.42
CA ALA A 415 -5.49 -5.97 -17.72
C ALA A 415 -4.87 -4.57 -17.69
N LEU A 416 -5.56 -3.56 -18.24
CA LEU A 416 -5.14 -2.15 -18.14
C LEU A 416 -5.10 -1.66 -16.68
N SER A 417 -6.05 -2.09 -15.86
CA SER A 417 -6.05 -1.73 -14.42
C SER A 417 -4.83 -2.33 -13.69
N VAL A 418 -4.50 -3.60 -13.94
CA VAL A 418 -3.29 -4.24 -13.39
C VAL A 418 -2.03 -3.55 -13.86
N LEU A 419 -1.97 -3.18 -15.15
CA LEU A 419 -0.84 -2.46 -15.71
C LEU A 419 -0.67 -1.07 -15.06
N ALA A 420 -1.78 -0.37 -14.81
CA ALA A 420 -1.75 0.90 -14.09
C ALA A 420 -1.22 0.74 -12.66
N LEU A 421 -1.64 -0.32 -11.93
CA LEU A 421 -1.09 -0.61 -10.61
C LEU A 421 0.42 -0.84 -10.67
N PHE A 422 0.88 -1.67 -11.61
CA PHE A 422 2.29 -1.97 -11.82
C PHE A 422 3.13 -0.72 -12.09
N PHE A 423 2.64 0.18 -12.95
CA PHE A 423 3.35 1.43 -13.24
C PHE A 423 3.32 2.41 -12.08
N MET A 424 2.19 2.56 -11.40
CA MET A 424 2.05 3.50 -10.28
C MET A 424 2.87 3.07 -9.06
N THR A 425 2.91 1.79 -8.74
CA THR A 425 3.71 1.27 -7.60
C THR A 425 5.19 1.05 -7.95
N GLY A 426 5.57 1.17 -9.21
CA GLY A 426 6.93 1.00 -9.70
C GLY A 426 7.53 2.30 -10.25
N ILE A 427 7.40 2.51 -11.56
CA ILE A 427 8.07 3.62 -12.28
C ILE A 427 7.63 5.01 -11.81
N ALA A 428 6.37 5.18 -11.38
CA ALA A 428 5.88 6.48 -10.93
C ALA A 428 6.57 6.99 -9.64
N ILE A 429 7.28 6.11 -8.92
CA ILE A 429 8.04 6.46 -7.71
C ILE A 429 9.47 6.91 -8.04
N VAL A 430 9.97 6.57 -9.22
CA VAL A 430 11.33 6.89 -9.70
C VAL A 430 11.40 8.35 -10.20
#